data_845a49270c03d313c9510604fe13daad
#
_entry.id   845a49270c03d313c9510604fe13daad
#
_cell.length_a   1.000
_cell.length_b   1.000
_cell.length_c   1.000
_cell.angle_alpha   90.00
_cell.angle_beta   90.00
_cell.angle_gamma   90.00
#
_symmetry.space_group_name_H-M   'P 1'
#
loop_
_entity.id
_entity.type
_entity.pdbx_description
1 polymer ?
#
loop_
_entity_poly.entity_id
_entity_poly.type
_entity_poly.pdbx_seq_one_letter_code
_entity_poly.pdbx_strand_id
1 'polypeptide(L)'
;MITTTKESNARKEKGETLQMDVAAKLRAAFPQYAKDIESTPMSAHGEDIKILSAEARGAIPVSIEAKWKTSGLSPVYHAYQQAARQREALPSVEQITPVAVIQQEGYDQLVVMGIEDWIALTKKLYESRANTSRGLI
;
A
#
# COMPACT_ATOMS: atom_id res chain seq x y z
N MET A 1 -27.20 -3.49 -12.00
CA MET A 1 -27.76 -2.43 -11.14
C MET A 1 -27.25 -1.08 -11.61
N ILE A 2 -28.14 -0.14 -11.81
CA ILE A 2 -27.77 1.22 -12.24
C ILE A 2 -27.42 2.06 -11.01
N THR A 3 -26.20 2.58 -10.98
CA THR A 3 -25.74 3.44 -9.89
C THR A 3 -26.23 4.88 -10.14
N THR A 4 -26.77 5.54 -9.12
CA THR A 4 -27.16 6.94 -9.21
C THR A 4 -25.92 7.85 -9.33
N THR A 5 -26.09 9.06 -9.89
CA THR A 5 -25.01 10.04 -9.99
C THR A 5 -24.45 10.37 -8.61
N LYS A 6 -25.30 10.48 -7.59
CA LYS A 6 -24.90 10.73 -6.20
C LYS A 6 -23.99 9.62 -5.66
N GLU A 7 -24.35 8.36 -5.89
CA GLU A 7 -23.56 7.20 -5.47
C GLU A 7 -22.21 7.15 -6.20
N SER A 8 -22.19 7.43 -7.50
CA SER A 8 -20.96 7.51 -8.30
C SER A 8 -20.03 8.59 -7.77
N ASN A 9 -20.55 9.78 -7.46
CA ASN A 9 -19.76 10.87 -6.91
C ASN A 9 -19.19 10.53 -5.54
N ALA A 10 -20.00 9.91 -4.67
CA ALA A 10 -19.53 9.47 -3.34
C ALA A 10 -18.39 8.46 -3.46
N ARG A 11 -18.45 7.53 -4.39
CA ARG A 11 -17.37 6.54 -4.64
C ARG A 11 -16.11 7.21 -5.14
N LYS A 12 -16.22 8.20 -6.03
CA LYS A 12 -15.08 8.97 -6.52
C LYS A 12 -14.40 9.71 -5.38
N GLU A 13 -15.17 10.36 -4.51
CA GLU A 13 -14.62 11.07 -3.34
C GLU A 13 -13.87 10.13 -2.41
N LYS A 14 -14.42 8.94 -2.15
CA LYS A 14 -13.76 7.93 -1.30
C LYS A 14 -12.50 7.39 -1.94
N GLY A 15 -12.50 7.20 -3.26
CA GLY A 15 -11.30 6.80 -4.00
C GLY A 15 -10.21 7.85 -3.93
N GLU A 16 -10.56 9.12 -4.10
CA GLU A 16 -9.61 10.23 -3.97
C GLU A 16 -9.07 10.33 -2.55
N THR A 17 -9.94 10.18 -1.55
CA THR A 17 -9.54 10.20 -0.15
C THR A 17 -8.54 9.09 0.14
N LEU A 18 -8.78 7.87 -0.37
CA LEU A 18 -7.85 6.76 -0.22
C LEU A 18 -6.48 7.08 -0.84
N GLN A 19 -6.45 7.60 -2.07
CA GLN A 19 -5.20 7.98 -2.74
C GLN A 19 -4.43 9.03 -1.93
N MET A 20 -5.13 10.06 -1.46
CA MET A 20 -4.52 11.12 -0.66
C MET A 20 -3.97 10.60 0.65
N ASP A 21 -4.69 9.69 1.29
CA ASP A 21 -4.26 9.06 2.54
C ASP A 21 -2.98 8.23 2.33
N VAL A 22 -2.94 7.43 1.27
CA VAL A 22 -1.75 6.62 0.95
C VAL A 22 -0.55 7.52 0.65
N ALA A 23 -0.75 8.58 -0.12
CA ALA A 23 0.32 9.55 -0.41
C ALA A 23 0.83 10.21 0.88
N ALA A 24 -0.07 10.58 1.79
CA ALA A 24 0.31 11.18 3.06
C ALA A 24 1.12 10.23 3.93
N LYS A 25 0.75 8.95 3.98
CA LYS A 25 1.48 7.92 4.72
C LYS A 25 2.90 7.74 4.17
N LEU A 26 3.04 7.75 2.85
CA LEU A 26 4.35 7.63 2.21
C LEU A 26 5.22 8.86 2.47
N ARG A 27 4.63 10.06 2.42
CA ARG A 27 5.38 11.29 2.75
C ARG A 27 5.86 11.28 4.20
N ALA A 28 5.04 10.81 5.10
CA ALA A 28 5.42 10.71 6.52
C ALA A 28 6.55 9.71 6.73
N ALA A 29 6.54 8.58 6.01
CA ALA A 29 7.57 7.55 6.11
C ALA A 29 8.89 7.96 5.42
N PHE A 30 8.80 8.75 4.35
CA PHE A 30 9.95 9.19 3.56
C PHE A 30 9.96 10.72 3.45
N PRO A 31 10.16 11.44 4.58
CA PRO A 31 10.05 12.90 4.61
C PRO A 31 11.03 13.60 3.68
N GLN A 32 12.19 13.00 3.42
CA GLN A 32 13.17 13.55 2.49
C GLN A 32 12.68 13.56 1.03
N TYR A 33 11.65 12.76 0.71
CA TYR A 33 11.06 12.69 -0.63
C TYR A 33 9.62 13.20 -0.68
N ALA A 34 9.17 13.90 0.35
CA ALA A 34 7.77 14.35 0.46
C ALA A 34 7.31 15.16 -0.75
N LYS A 35 8.18 15.99 -1.33
CA LYS A 35 7.88 16.82 -2.51
C LYS A 35 7.72 15.98 -3.79
N ASP A 36 8.25 14.77 -3.79
CA ASP A 36 8.25 13.91 -4.97
C ASP A 36 7.13 12.86 -4.95
N ILE A 37 6.26 12.92 -3.96
CA ILE A 37 5.15 11.97 -3.81
C ILE A 37 3.83 12.73 -3.97
N GLU A 38 3.09 12.41 -5.04
CA GLU A 38 1.83 13.09 -5.36
C GLU A 38 0.69 12.11 -5.62
N SER A 39 -0.49 12.47 -5.12
CA SER A 39 -1.73 11.79 -5.50
C SER A 39 -2.18 12.32 -6.86
N THR A 40 -2.43 11.41 -7.81
CA THR A 40 -2.86 11.79 -9.16
C THR A 40 -4.35 12.16 -9.15
N PRO A 41 -4.77 13.25 -9.81
CA PRO A 41 -6.19 13.53 -9.97
C PRO A 41 -6.93 12.39 -10.65
N MET A 42 -8.16 12.13 -10.25
CA MET A 42 -8.96 11.00 -10.73
C MET A 42 -9.16 10.97 -12.25
N SER A 43 -9.11 12.12 -12.90
CA SER A 43 -9.26 12.25 -14.35
C SER A 43 -7.95 12.09 -15.12
N ALA A 44 -6.82 12.04 -14.42
CA ALA A 44 -5.50 11.93 -15.06
C ALA A 44 -5.11 10.46 -15.26
N HIS A 45 -4.23 10.22 -16.24
CA HIS A 45 -3.69 8.90 -16.52
C HIS A 45 -2.39 8.66 -15.76
N GLY A 46 -2.04 7.40 -15.61
CA GLY A 46 -0.80 6.96 -14.95
C GLY A 46 -1.05 6.37 -13.58
N GLU A 47 0.00 6.25 -12.80
CA GLU A 47 -0.08 5.72 -11.44
C GLU A 47 -0.96 6.61 -10.55
N ASP A 48 -1.72 5.98 -9.65
CA ASP A 48 -2.55 6.72 -8.69
C ASP A 48 -1.70 7.55 -7.72
N ILE A 49 -0.54 7.05 -7.38
CA ILE A 49 0.47 7.76 -6.60
C ILE A 49 1.70 7.91 -7.48
N LYS A 50 2.10 9.14 -7.79
CA LYS A 50 3.29 9.41 -8.59
C LYS A 50 4.51 9.62 -7.71
N ILE A 51 5.59 8.97 -8.08
CA ILE A 51 6.90 9.12 -7.45
C ILE A 51 7.77 9.86 -8.48
N LEU A 52 8.05 11.15 -8.26
CA LEU A 52 8.52 12.04 -9.32
C LEU A 52 10.03 12.02 -9.58
N SER A 53 10.86 11.71 -8.59
CA SER A 53 12.31 11.69 -8.79
C SER A 53 12.85 10.27 -8.85
N ALA A 54 14.02 10.11 -9.49
CA ALA A 54 14.71 8.83 -9.53
C ALA A 54 15.13 8.37 -8.13
N GLU A 55 15.55 9.30 -7.28
CA GLU A 55 15.95 9.02 -5.91
C GLU A 55 14.78 8.51 -5.09
N ALA A 56 13.63 9.18 -5.18
CA ALA A 56 12.42 8.74 -4.49
C ALA A 56 11.94 7.37 -5.03
N ARG A 57 12.02 7.16 -6.33
CA ARG A 57 11.66 5.87 -6.95
C ARG A 57 12.59 4.75 -6.49
N GLY A 58 13.85 5.05 -6.25
CA GLY A 58 14.81 4.10 -5.68
C GLY A 58 14.46 3.69 -4.26
N ALA A 59 13.92 4.63 -3.47
CA ALA A 59 13.46 4.35 -2.10
C ALA A 59 12.10 3.66 -2.08
N ILE A 60 11.23 3.98 -3.04
CA ILE A 60 9.85 3.47 -3.13
C ILE A 60 9.66 2.85 -4.52
N PRO A 61 10.22 1.65 -4.75
CA PRO A 61 10.26 1.06 -6.10
C PRO A 61 8.99 0.28 -6.44
N VAL A 62 7.83 0.94 -6.32
CA VAL A 62 6.52 0.32 -6.53
C VAL A 62 5.63 1.22 -7.39
N SER A 63 4.74 0.59 -8.13
CA SER A 63 3.67 1.28 -8.84
C SER A 63 2.38 1.03 -8.08
N ILE A 64 1.72 2.09 -7.65
CA ILE A 64 0.58 2.00 -6.74
C ILE A 64 -0.72 2.35 -7.43
N GLU A 65 -1.67 1.43 -7.37
CA GLU A 65 -3.06 1.70 -7.70
C GLU A 65 -3.89 1.56 -6.42
N ALA A 66 -4.73 2.54 -6.14
CA ALA A 66 -5.61 2.54 -4.98
C ALA A 66 -7.05 2.32 -5.44
N LYS A 67 -7.72 1.33 -4.86
CA LYS A 67 -9.08 0.98 -5.23
C LYS A 67 -9.94 0.92 -3.98
N TRP A 68 -10.93 1.80 -3.89
CA TRP A 68 -11.92 1.79 -2.82
C TRP A 68 -13.17 1.06 -3.30
N LYS A 69 -13.70 0.17 -2.45
CA LYS A 69 -14.94 -0.58 -2.76
C LYS A 69 -15.86 -0.59 -1.55
N THR A 70 -17.16 -0.52 -1.81
CA THR A 70 -18.19 -0.63 -0.76
C THR A 70 -18.27 -2.07 -0.23
N SER A 71 -18.02 -3.07 -1.09
CA SER A 71 -18.20 -4.48 -0.75
C SER A 71 -17.39 -5.37 -1.71
N GLY A 72 -17.38 -6.66 -1.44
CA GLY A 72 -16.77 -7.67 -2.30
C GLY A 72 -15.37 -8.10 -1.88
N LEU A 73 -14.76 -7.44 -0.90
CA LEU A 73 -13.42 -7.78 -0.42
C LEU A 73 -13.41 -8.49 0.93
N SER A 74 -14.58 -8.81 1.48
CA SER A 74 -14.67 -9.46 2.80
C SER A 74 -13.83 -10.75 2.90
N PRO A 75 -13.83 -11.67 1.93
CA PRO A 75 -12.99 -12.87 2.04
C PRO A 75 -11.50 -12.54 2.15
N VAL A 76 -11.04 -11.50 1.47
CA VAL A 76 -9.64 -11.04 1.53
C VAL A 76 -9.31 -10.53 2.94
N TYR A 77 -10.17 -9.69 3.50
CA TYR A 77 -10.00 -9.18 4.87
C TYR A 77 -10.05 -10.31 5.90
N HIS A 78 -10.96 -11.27 5.74
CA HIS A 78 -11.06 -12.42 6.67
C HIS A 78 -9.77 -13.25 6.66
N ALA A 79 -9.19 -13.49 5.48
CA ALA A 79 -7.92 -14.22 5.38
C ALA A 79 -6.78 -13.46 6.08
N TYR A 80 -6.71 -12.14 5.87
CA TYR A 80 -5.71 -11.31 6.54
C TYR A 80 -5.91 -11.29 8.05
N GLN A 81 -7.14 -11.13 8.52
CA GLN A 81 -7.47 -11.12 9.95
C GLN A 81 -7.10 -12.44 10.61
N GLN A 82 -7.29 -13.56 9.91
CA GLN A 82 -6.89 -14.88 10.41
C GLN A 82 -5.36 -14.95 10.56
N ALA A 83 -4.61 -14.47 9.57
CA ALA A 83 -3.15 -14.40 9.66
C ALA A 83 -2.70 -13.54 10.86
N ALA A 84 -3.36 -12.41 11.09
CA ALA A 84 -3.07 -11.54 12.21
C ALA A 84 -3.34 -12.23 13.55
N ARG A 85 -4.44 -12.97 13.66
CA ARG A 85 -4.77 -13.72 14.88
C ARG A 85 -3.76 -14.85 15.13
N GLN A 86 -3.33 -15.56 14.08
CA GLN A 86 -2.34 -16.64 14.20
C GLN A 86 -0.99 -16.09 14.68
N ARG A 87 -0.62 -14.90 14.21
CA ARG A 87 0.61 -14.22 14.64
C ARG A 87 0.64 -14.03 16.16
N GLU A 88 -0.49 -13.66 16.76
CA GLU A 88 -0.56 -13.38 18.21
C GLU A 88 -0.18 -14.59 19.08
N ALA A 89 -0.28 -15.79 18.54
CA ALA A 89 0.09 -17.02 19.26
C ALA A 89 1.57 -17.39 19.09
N LEU A 90 2.33 -16.65 18.32
CA LEU A 90 3.72 -16.96 18.01
C LEU A 90 4.68 -16.21 18.93
N PRO A 91 5.87 -16.77 19.23
CA PRO A 91 6.90 -16.03 19.97
C PRO A 91 7.44 -14.88 19.13
N SER A 92 7.89 -13.80 19.79
CA SER A 92 8.42 -12.59 19.13
C SER A 92 7.41 -11.96 18.20
N VAL A 93 6.16 -11.88 18.64
CA VAL A 93 5.01 -11.40 17.85
C VAL A 93 5.26 -10.03 17.20
N GLU A 94 5.96 -9.12 17.87
CA GLU A 94 6.25 -7.79 17.37
C GLU A 94 7.22 -7.77 16.17
N GLN A 95 7.92 -8.87 15.92
CA GLN A 95 8.84 -9.02 14.78
C GLN A 95 8.21 -9.75 13.60
N ILE A 96 6.97 -10.19 13.75
CA ILE A 96 6.30 -11.01 12.75
C ILE A 96 5.24 -10.19 12.04
N THR A 97 5.32 -10.12 10.71
CA THR A 97 4.34 -9.44 9.87
C THR A 97 3.30 -10.44 9.38
N PRO A 98 2.02 -10.23 9.67
CA PRO A 98 0.98 -11.11 9.14
C PRO A 98 0.80 -10.87 7.65
N VAL A 99 0.75 -11.94 6.89
CA VAL A 99 0.43 -11.88 5.46
C VAL A 99 -0.56 -12.98 5.11
N ALA A 100 -1.46 -12.70 4.18
CA ALA A 100 -2.32 -13.70 3.60
C ALA A 100 -1.94 -13.88 2.13
N VAL A 101 -1.89 -15.13 1.68
CA VAL A 101 -1.73 -15.43 0.26
C VAL A 101 -3.09 -15.82 -0.26
N ILE A 102 -3.55 -15.16 -1.32
CA ILE A 102 -4.86 -15.42 -1.93
C ILE A 102 -4.69 -15.84 -3.39
N GLN A 103 -5.62 -16.63 -3.86
CA GLN A 103 -5.67 -17.00 -5.27
C GLN A 103 -7.12 -17.29 -5.66
N GLN A 104 -7.52 -16.80 -6.83
CA GLN A 104 -8.78 -17.16 -7.47
C GLN A 104 -8.46 -18.03 -8.67
N GLU A 105 -9.34 -18.97 -8.98
CA GLU A 105 -9.16 -19.85 -10.13
C GLU A 105 -8.95 -19.04 -11.41
N GLY A 106 -7.90 -19.37 -12.14
CA GLY A 106 -7.53 -18.68 -13.37
C GLY A 106 -6.65 -17.44 -13.16
N TYR A 107 -6.27 -17.11 -11.93
CA TYR A 107 -5.47 -15.93 -11.61
C TYR A 107 -4.24 -16.31 -10.82
N ASP A 108 -3.26 -15.43 -10.81
CA ASP A 108 -2.02 -15.62 -10.04
C ASP A 108 -2.25 -15.41 -8.54
N GLN A 109 -1.32 -15.92 -7.76
CA GLN A 109 -1.30 -15.71 -6.32
C GLN A 109 -0.92 -14.27 -5.99
N LEU A 110 -1.59 -13.71 -4.99
CA LEU A 110 -1.29 -12.36 -4.48
C LEU A 110 -1.01 -12.43 -2.99
N VAL A 111 -0.14 -11.54 -2.52
CA VAL A 111 0.11 -11.36 -1.09
C VAL A 111 -0.69 -10.16 -0.59
N VAL A 112 -1.36 -10.32 0.52
CA VAL A 112 -2.11 -9.26 1.20
C VAL A 112 -1.47 -9.00 2.55
N MET A 113 -1.17 -7.76 2.84
CA MET A 113 -0.63 -7.33 4.13
C MET A 113 -1.15 -5.95 4.49
N GLY A 114 -1.01 -5.54 5.74
CA GLY A 114 -1.39 -4.20 6.17
C GLY A 114 -0.47 -3.15 5.55
N ILE A 115 -1.03 -2.00 5.20
CA ILE A 115 -0.26 -0.93 4.55
C ILE A 115 0.85 -0.40 5.45
N GLU A 116 0.60 -0.30 6.76
CA GLU A 116 1.63 0.17 7.70
C GLU A 116 2.83 -0.78 7.75
N ASP A 117 2.56 -2.09 7.75
CA ASP A 117 3.61 -3.12 7.73
C ASP A 117 4.39 -3.08 6.42
N TRP A 118 3.69 -2.91 5.30
CA TRP A 118 4.32 -2.81 3.99
C TRP A 118 5.24 -1.58 3.92
N ILE A 119 4.79 -0.43 4.42
CA ILE A 119 5.60 0.80 4.46
C ILE A 119 6.84 0.58 5.33
N ALA A 120 6.68 -0.05 6.50
CA ALA A 120 7.79 -0.34 7.39
C ALA A 120 8.83 -1.24 6.74
N LEU A 121 8.40 -2.29 6.01
CA LEU A 121 9.30 -3.19 5.29
C LEU A 121 10.02 -2.45 4.15
N THR A 122 9.31 -1.62 3.41
CA THR A 122 9.87 -0.83 2.32
C THR A 122 10.95 0.13 2.84
N LYS A 123 10.67 0.78 3.97
CA LYS A 123 11.62 1.68 4.62
C LYS A 123 12.86 0.95 5.11
N LYS A 124 12.69 -0.22 5.73
CA LYS A 124 13.80 -1.07 6.17
C LYS A 124 14.70 -1.47 4.99
N LEU A 125 14.11 -1.85 3.89
CA LEU A 125 14.86 -2.24 2.70
C LEU A 125 15.67 -1.06 2.17
N TYR A 126 15.08 0.12 2.11
CA TYR A 126 15.77 1.34 1.69
C TYR A 126 16.94 1.67 2.62
N GLU A 127 16.74 1.65 3.92
CA GLU A 127 17.78 1.93 4.92
C GLU A 127 18.92 0.91 4.83
N SER A 128 18.62 -0.36 4.63
CA SER A 128 19.62 -1.41 4.47
C SER A 128 20.47 -1.18 3.22
N ARG A 129 19.85 -0.82 2.10
CA ARG A 129 20.57 -0.52 0.85
C ARG A 129 21.46 0.71 1.00
N ALA A 130 20.97 1.75 1.66
CA ALA A 130 21.72 2.98 1.91
C ALA A 130 22.95 2.68 2.77
N ASN A 131 22.80 1.86 3.82
CA ASN A 131 23.90 1.46 4.69
C ASN A 131 24.94 0.63 3.95
N THR A 132 24.51 -0.30 3.12
CA THR A 132 25.41 -1.11 2.28
C THR A 132 26.21 -0.22 1.32
N SER A 133 25.56 0.74 0.68
CA SER A 133 26.23 1.69 -0.23
C SER A 133 27.27 2.55 0.48
N ARG A 134 27.06 2.82 1.78
CA ARG A 134 28.01 3.57 2.60
C ARG A 134 29.12 2.70 3.21
N GLY A 135 29.08 1.39 2.98
CA GLY A 135 30.05 0.46 3.57
C GLY A 135 29.85 0.27 5.08
N LEU A 136 28.66 0.46 5.60
CA LEU A 136 28.34 0.37 7.03
C LEU A 136 27.89 -1.03 7.47
N ILE A 137 27.86 -1.98 6.56
CA ILE A 137 27.47 -3.36 6.86
C ILE A 137 28.53 -4.31 6.38
#